data_a6828f2cbd6adf4073e7b338e9492726
#
_entry.id   a6828f2cbd6adf4073e7b338e9492726
#
_cell.length_a   1.000
_cell.length_b   1.000
_cell.length_c   1.000
_cell.angle_alpha   90.00
_cell.angle_beta   90.00
_cell.angle_gamma   90.00
#
_symmetry.space_group_name_H-M   'P 1'
#
loop_
_entity.id
_entity.type
_entity.pdbx_description
1 polymer ?
#
loop_
_entity_poly.entity_id
_entity_poly.type
_entity_poly.pdbx_seq_one_letter_code
_entity_poly.pdbx_strand_id
1 'polypeptide(L)'
;MLLDDELPGLTYLKMLCEQIPEVEIIKTFNDPEKLLAEIPNLDFDLLITDIEMPGIDGLYLASLVQDKMVIFCTAYKDYAADAFTIDAVDYITKPVRLERLQKAVSKAFERFKNNTISIRRFVQLNTDRGKSLLYFDQIAYIKTAQGDSRDKTVFLTDGSVLNLKNINFDTLLKELPEADFCRVNKKEIVAIKAIKFFNHTEIVLHHLDENEKNSSVLLSETYRADFLKKIKNEL
;
A
#
# COMPACT_ATOMS: atom_id res chain seq x y z
N MET A 1 4.26 -0.38 -18.50
CA MET A 1 4.83 -1.05 -19.70
C MET A 1 3.81 -1.94 -20.36
N LEU A 2 3.89 -2.14 -21.69
CA LEU A 2 2.99 -3.02 -22.45
C LEU A 2 3.80 -4.09 -23.15
N LEU A 3 3.29 -5.33 -23.16
CA LEU A 3 3.92 -6.45 -23.86
C LEU A 3 2.85 -7.31 -24.54
N ASP A 4 3.00 -7.56 -25.83
CA ASP A 4 2.16 -8.44 -26.63
C ASP A 4 2.96 -8.81 -27.88
N ASP A 5 3.17 -10.08 -28.19
CA ASP A 5 3.97 -10.52 -29.35
C ASP A 5 3.26 -10.21 -30.68
N GLU A 6 1.94 -10.05 -30.64
CA GLU A 6 1.16 -9.65 -31.79
C GLU A 6 1.14 -8.11 -31.94
N LEU A 7 1.86 -7.57 -32.93
CA LEU A 7 1.92 -6.12 -33.20
C LEU A 7 0.54 -5.43 -33.32
N PRO A 8 -0.48 -6.01 -33.95
CA PRO A 8 -1.80 -5.41 -33.98
C PRO A 8 -2.44 -5.31 -32.58
N GLY A 9 -2.27 -6.36 -31.76
CA GLY A 9 -2.75 -6.40 -30.37
C GLY A 9 -2.06 -5.33 -29.52
N LEU A 10 -0.73 -5.25 -29.59
CA LEU A 10 0.08 -4.27 -28.90
C LEU A 10 -0.29 -2.83 -29.30
N THR A 11 -0.46 -2.57 -30.60
CA THR A 11 -0.86 -1.24 -31.11
C THR A 11 -2.24 -0.85 -30.60
N TYR A 12 -3.18 -1.77 -30.61
CA TYR A 12 -4.53 -1.54 -30.10
C TYR A 12 -4.54 -1.30 -28.58
N LEU A 13 -3.82 -2.12 -27.82
CA LEU A 13 -3.67 -1.96 -26.38
C LEU A 13 -3.06 -0.60 -26.02
N LYS A 14 -2.01 -0.19 -26.75
CA LYS A 14 -1.39 1.13 -26.60
C LYS A 14 -2.41 2.25 -26.83
N MET A 15 -3.18 2.20 -27.92
CA MET A 15 -4.21 3.19 -28.23
C MET A 15 -5.29 3.29 -27.13
N LEU A 16 -5.64 2.17 -26.49
CA LEU A 16 -6.58 2.17 -25.37
C LEU A 16 -5.96 2.79 -24.12
N CYS A 17 -4.71 2.45 -23.81
CA CYS A 17 -3.99 3.00 -22.65
C CYS A 17 -3.80 4.52 -22.75
N GLU A 18 -3.53 5.05 -23.94
CA GLU A 18 -3.39 6.49 -24.20
C GLU A 18 -4.68 7.30 -23.91
N GLN A 19 -5.84 6.63 -23.81
CA GLN A 19 -7.11 7.27 -23.43
C GLN A 19 -7.36 7.28 -21.92
N ILE A 20 -6.48 6.68 -21.12
CA ILE A 20 -6.64 6.57 -19.67
C ILE A 20 -5.68 7.58 -18.99
N PRO A 21 -6.20 8.64 -18.36
CA PRO A 21 -5.36 9.72 -17.82
C PRO A 21 -4.34 9.29 -16.77
N GLU A 22 -4.61 8.20 -16.04
CA GLU A 22 -3.74 7.65 -15.00
C GLU A 22 -2.57 6.83 -15.54
N VAL A 23 -2.49 6.62 -16.88
CA VAL A 23 -1.47 5.77 -17.52
C VAL A 23 -0.48 6.59 -18.31
N GLU A 24 0.78 6.47 -17.96
CA GLU A 24 1.92 6.89 -18.78
C GLU A 24 2.61 5.64 -19.36
N ILE A 25 2.73 5.58 -20.69
CA ILE A 25 3.37 4.44 -21.38
C ILE A 25 4.87 4.69 -21.47
N ILE A 26 5.64 4.07 -20.60
CA ILE A 26 7.11 4.17 -20.58
C ILE A 26 7.72 3.50 -21.82
N LYS A 27 7.28 2.26 -22.09
CA LYS A 27 7.78 1.47 -23.23
C LYS A 27 6.82 0.37 -23.63
N THR A 28 6.88 -0.03 -24.89
CA THR A 28 6.13 -1.18 -25.45
C THR A 28 7.10 -2.22 -26.01
N PHE A 29 6.78 -3.48 -25.83
CA PHE A 29 7.56 -4.60 -26.32
C PHE A 29 6.69 -5.60 -27.07
N ASN A 30 7.21 -6.14 -28.15
CA ASN A 30 6.62 -7.26 -28.90
C ASN A 30 7.47 -8.54 -28.80
N ASP A 31 8.41 -8.56 -27.84
CA ASP A 31 9.33 -9.65 -27.64
C ASP A 31 9.63 -9.75 -26.12
N PRO A 32 9.23 -10.86 -25.47
CA PRO A 32 9.42 -11.03 -24.05
C PRO A 32 10.88 -11.12 -23.61
N GLU A 33 11.77 -11.62 -24.47
CA GLU A 33 13.20 -11.70 -24.16
C GLU A 33 13.83 -10.30 -24.10
N LYS A 34 13.42 -9.41 -25.01
CA LYS A 34 13.86 -7.99 -24.98
C LYS A 34 13.36 -7.28 -23.75
N LEU A 35 12.11 -7.50 -23.37
CA LEU A 35 11.58 -6.93 -22.11
C LEU A 35 12.43 -7.42 -20.94
N LEU A 36 12.66 -8.73 -20.83
CA LEU A 36 13.41 -9.30 -19.72
C LEU A 36 14.84 -8.73 -19.60
N ALA A 37 15.51 -8.53 -20.73
CA ALA A 37 16.84 -7.94 -20.76
C ALA A 37 16.87 -6.47 -20.30
N GLU A 38 15.78 -5.74 -20.50
CA GLU A 38 15.69 -4.32 -20.16
C GLU A 38 15.07 -4.03 -18.78
N ILE A 39 14.32 -4.95 -18.19
CA ILE A 39 13.67 -4.80 -16.87
C ILE A 39 14.59 -4.18 -15.81
N PRO A 40 15.87 -4.59 -15.64
CA PRO A 40 16.73 -4.03 -14.60
C PRO A 40 17.02 -2.53 -14.76
N ASN A 41 16.83 -1.97 -15.96
CA ASN A 41 17.11 -0.58 -16.29
C ASN A 41 15.86 0.27 -16.46
N LEU A 42 14.67 -0.32 -16.25
CA LEU A 42 13.39 0.36 -16.44
C LEU A 42 12.70 0.59 -15.10
N ASP A 43 12.35 1.85 -14.85
CA ASP A 43 11.50 2.21 -13.72
C ASP A 43 10.04 2.26 -14.20
N PHE A 44 9.21 1.38 -13.64
CA PHE A 44 7.79 1.28 -13.99
C PHE A 44 7.00 0.68 -12.82
N ASP A 45 5.70 0.94 -12.80
CA ASP A 45 4.79 0.49 -11.73
C ASP A 45 3.89 -0.66 -12.18
N LEU A 46 3.53 -0.68 -13.47
CA LEU A 46 2.53 -1.58 -14.03
C LEU A 46 3.04 -2.23 -15.33
N LEU A 47 2.93 -3.56 -15.40
CA LEU A 47 3.07 -4.34 -16.63
C LEU A 47 1.67 -4.81 -17.09
N ILE A 48 1.31 -4.50 -18.34
CA ILE A 48 0.14 -5.09 -19.01
C ILE A 48 0.69 -6.01 -20.09
N THR A 49 0.39 -7.31 -20.00
CA THR A 49 1.03 -8.33 -20.83
C THR A 49 0.04 -9.38 -21.32
N ASP A 50 0.28 -9.93 -22.52
CA ASP A 50 -0.31 -11.22 -22.87
C ASP A 50 0.32 -12.34 -22.02
N ILE A 51 -0.34 -13.47 -21.94
CA ILE A 51 0.14 -14.69 -21.29
C ILE A 51 0.86 -15.56 -22.31
N GLU A 52 0.18 -15.93 -23.39
CA GLU A 52 0.75 -16.83 -24.38
C GLU A 52 1.59 -16.06 -25.40
N MET A 53 2.90 -16.22 -25.29
CA MET A 53 3.86 -15.65 -26.21
C MET A 53 4.96 -16.69 -26.51
N PRO A 54 5.58 -16.64 -27.69
CA PRO A 54 6.70 -17.54 -28.02
C PRO A 54 7.88 -17.41 -27.04
N GLY A 55 8.40 -18.53 -26.60
CA GLY A 55 9.62 -18.60 -25.76
C GLY A 55 9.33 -18.38 -24.28
N ILE A 56 8.94 -17.18 -23.86
CA ILE A 56 8.69 -16.82 -22.47
C ILE A 56 7.23 -16.39 -22.32
N ASP A 57 6.49 -17.09 -21.48
CA ASP A 57 5.09 -16.73 -21.19
C ASP A 57 4.96 -15.57 -20.18
N GLY A 58 3.80 -14.92 -20.20
CA GLY A 58 3.50 -13.78 -19.35
C GLY A 58 3.44 -14.13 -17.86
N LEU A 59 3.08 -15.36 -17.48
CA LEU A 59 3.04 -15.80 -16.07
C LEU A 59 4.45 -15.88 -15.51
N TYR A 60 5.37 -16.46 -16.27
CA TYR A 60 6.78 -16.51 -15.87
C TYR A 60 7.38 -15.10 -15.73
N LEU A 61 7.10 -14.20 -16.69
CA LEU A 61 7.53 -12.78 -16.57
C LEU A 61 6.96 -12.11 -15.32
N ALA A 62 5.69 -12.31 -15.02
CA ALA A 62 5.06 -11.78 -13.83
C ALA A 62 5.74 -12.27 -12.55
N SER A 63 6.17 -13.53 -12.51
CA SER A 63 6.90 -14.10 -11.37
C SER A 63 8.27 -13.44 -11.13
N LEU A 64 8.87 -12.85 -12.16
CA LEU A 64 10.18 -12.15 -12.07
C LEU A 64 10.03 -10.68 -11.61
N VAL A 65 8.84 -10.10 -11.74
CA VAL A 65 8.54 -8.70 -11.40
C VAL A 65 7.59 -8.60 -10.19
N GLN A 66 7.82 -9.40 -9.16
CA GLN A 66 6.93 -9.52 -7.99
C GLN A 66 6.69 -8.20 -7.23
N ASP A 67 7.59 -7.21 -7.38
CA ASP A 67 7.45 -5.87 -6.81
C ASP A 67 6.61 -4.92 -7.70
N LYS A 68 6.17 -5.38 -8.88
CA LYS A 68 5.40 -4.60 -9.85
C LYS A 68 3.97 -5.14 -9.95
N MET A 69 3.05 -4.27 -10.32
CA MET A 69 1.68 -4.68 -10.60
C MET A 69 1.57 -5.29 -11.99
N VAL A 70 0.76 -6.34 -12.13
CA VAL A 70 0.56 -7.01 -13.43
C VAL A 70 -0.94 -7.09 -13.76
N ILE A 71 -1.28 -6.75 -15.00
CA ILE A 71 -2.58 -7.00 -15.62
C ILE A 71 -2.36 -7.90 -16.82
N PHE A 72 -3.04 -9.04 -16.86
CA PHE A 72 -3.01 -9.91 -18.02
C PHE A 72 -4.10 -9.57 -19.05
N CYS A 73 -3.74 -9.55 -20.32
CA CYS A 73 -4.64 -9.36 -21.45
C CYS A 73 -4.45 -10.51 -22.46
N THR A 74 -5.28 -11.55 -22.41
CA THR A 74 -5.08 -12.77 -23.19
C THR A 74 -6.36 -13.26 -23.87
N ALA A 75 -6.24 -14.04 -24.93
CA ALA A 75 -7.37 -14.69 -25.61
C ALA A 75 -7.95 -15.86 -24.78
N TYR A 76 -7.18 -16.44 -23.90
CA TYR A 76 -7.52 -17.65 -23.16
C TYR A 76 -8.19 -17.32 -21.83
N LYS A 77 -9.09 -18.19 -21.36
CA LYS A 77 -9.83 -18.02 -20.09
C LYS A 77 -9.28 -18.89 -18.97
N ASP A 78 -8.51 -19.90 -19.31
CA ASP A 78 -8.12 -20.99 -18.39
C ASP A 78 -7.01 -20.58 -17.41
N TYR A 79 -6.26 -19.53 -17.72
CA TYR A 79 -5.17 -19.03 -16.85
C TYR A 79 -5.62 -18.10 -15.72
N ALA A 80 -6.93 -17.89 -15.55
CA ALA A 80 -7.41 -17.00 -14.49
C ALA A 80 -7.03 -17.46 -13.07
N ALA A 81 -6.98 -18.79 -12.84
CA ALA A 81 -6.55 -19.36 -11.58
C ALA A 81 -5.05 -19.14 -11.33
N ASP A 82 -4.23 -19.30 -12.37
CA ASP A 82 -2.77 -19.08 -12.29
C ASP A 82 -2.43 -17.60 -12.07
N ALA A 83 -3.14 -16.70 -12.77
CA ALA A 83 -3.02 -15.26 -12.55
C ALA A 83 -3.34 -14.84 -11.11
N PHE A 84 -4.32 -15.51 -10.48
CA PHE A 84 -4.66 -15.28 -9.08
C PHE A 84 -3.54 -15.71 -8.12
N THR A 85 -2.86 -16.83 -8.39
CA THR A 85 -1.75 -17.31 -7.55
C THR A 85 -0.52 -16.39 -7.58
N ILE A 86 -0.37 -15.58 -8.64
CA ILE A 86 0.72 -14.60 -8.83
C ILE A 86 0.33 -13.21 -8.24
N ASP A 87 -0.85 -13.07 -7.62
CA ASP A 87 -1.39 -11.79 -7.16
C ASP A 87 -1.53 -10.72 -8.27
N ALA A 88 -1.87 -11.15 -9.48
CA ALA A 88 -2.16 -10.20 -10.56
C ALA A 88 -3.29 -9.23 -10.15
N VAL A 89 -3.16 -7.97 -10.55
CA VAL A 89 -4.18 -6.95 -10.26
C VAL A 89 -5.49 -7.28 -10.93
N ASP A 90 -5.42 -7.73 -12.18
CA ASP A 90 -6.59 -8.12 -12.95
C ASP A 90 -6.23 -9.01 -14.15
N TYR A 91 -7.28 -9.58 -14.74
CA TYR A 91 -7.23 -10.47 -15.88
C TYR A 91 -8.30 -10.05 -16.90
N ILE A 92 -7.89 -9.76 -18.12
CA ILE A 92 -8.76 -9.26 -19.20
C ILE A 92 -8.73 -10.23 -20.37
N THR A 93 -9.89 -10.71 -20.80
CA THR A 93 -9.96 -11.53 -22.01
C THR A 93 -10.02 -10.65 -23.26
N LYS A 94 -9.24 -10.99 -24.30
CA LYS A 94 -9.32 -10.36 -25.61
C LYS A 94 -10.68 -10.68 -26.29
N PRO A 95 -11.32 -9.77 -27.01
CA PRO A 95 -10.85 -8.41 -27.34
C PRO A 95 -10.96 -7.45 -26.15
N VAL A 96 -9.90 -6.71 -25.91
CA VAL A 96 -9.83 -5.72 -24.82
C VAL A 96 -10.78 -4.57 -25.12
N ARG A 97 -11.68 -4.24 -24.18
CA ARG A 97 -12.56 -3.07 -24.28
C ARG A 97 -12.08 -1.96 -23.34
N LEU A 98 -12.22 -0.71 -23.77
CA LEU A 98 -11.75 0.45 -23.01
C LEU A 98 -12.29 0.46 -21.57
N GLU A 99 -13.61 0.27 -21.39
CA GLU A 99 -14.20 0.30 -20.03
C GLU A 99 -13.66 -0.83 -19.13
N ARG A 100 -13.32 -1.99 -19.73
CA ARG A 100 -12.76 -3.12 -18.97
C ARG A 100 -11.31 -2.83 -18.57
N LEU A 101 -10.53 -2.25 -19.47
CA LEU A 101 -9.16 -1.82 -19.20
C LEU A 101 -9.12 -0.70 -18.16
N GLN A 102 -9.99 0.30 -18.25
CA GLN A 102 -10.11 1.38 -17.25
C GLN A 102 -10.37 0.83 -15.85
N LYS A 103 -11.28 -0.15 -15.72
CA LYS A 103 -11.54 -0.81 -14.42
C LYS A 103 -10.30 -1.52 -13.86
N ALA A 104 -9.54 -2.19 -14.69
CA ALA A 104 -8.32 -2.88 -14.28
C ALA A 104 -7.22 -1.88 -13.87
N VAL A 105 -7.03 -0.82 -14.65
CA VAL A 105 -6.10 0.27 -14.33
C VAL A 105 -6.51 0.99 -13.05
N SER A 106 -7.82 1.24 -12.83
CA SER A 106 -8.29 1.85 -11.58
C SER A 106 -7.93 0.99 -10.37
N LYS A 107 -8.05 -0.34 -10.45
CA LYS A 107 -7.60 -1.25 -9.39
C LYS A 107 -6.08 -1.15 -9.16
N ALA A 108 -5.29 -1.11 -10.25
CA ALA A 108 -3.85 -0.93 -10.16
C ALA A 108 -3.51 0.42 -9.49
N PHE A 109 -4.18 1.48 -9.88
CA PHE A 109 -3.98 2.81 -9.31
C PHE A 109 -4.33 2.90 -7.82
N GLU A 110 -5.40 2.24 -7.39
CA GLU A 110 -5.72 2.13 -5.95
C GLU A 110 -4.66 1.31 -5.19
N ARG A 111 -4.18 0.20 -5.75
CA ARG A 111 -3.04 -0.55 -5.16
C ARG A 111 -1.77 0.30 -5.13
N PHE A 112 -1.47 1.05 -6.19
CA PHE A 112 -0.33 1.96 -6.27
C PHE A 112 -0.39 3.03 -5.20
N LYS A 113 -1.54 3.70 -5.04
CA LYS A 113 -1.74 4.69 -3.97
C LYS A 113 -1.52 4.08 -2.59
N ASN A 114 -2.12 2.94 -2.32
CA ASN A 114 -1.97 2.25 -1.03
C ASN A 114 -0.52 1.82 -0.79
N ASN A 115 0.18 1.31 -1.80
CA ASN A 115 1.60 0.98 -1.72
C ASN A 115 2.48 2.23 -1.58
N THR A 116 2.18 3.34 -2.26
CA THR A 116 2.95 4.60 -2.16
C THR A 116 2.80 5.23 -0.78
N ILE A 117 1.62 5.09 -0.14
CA ILE A 117 1.42 5.46 1.26
C ILE A 117 2.26 4.54 2.18
N SER A 118 2.39 3.25 1.86
CA SER A 118 3.22 2.30 2.60
C SER A 118 4.73 2.42 2.30
N ILE A 119 5.15 3.04 1.18
CA ILE A 119 6.56 3.26 0.81
C ILE A 119 7.20 4.42 1.60
N ARG A 120 6.46 5.37 2.14
CA ARG A 120 6.97 6.21 3.21
C ARG A 120 7.09 5.39 4.49
N ARG A 121 8.15 4.60 4.59
CA ARG A 121 8.45 3.84 5.82
C ARG A 121 8.69 4.74 7.02
N PHE A 122 8.83 6.03 6.83
CA PHE A 122 9.09 7.02 7.88
C PHE A 122 8.52 8.39 7.52
N VAL A 123 8.33 9.20 8.55
CA VAL A 123 8.07 10.65 8.45
C VAL A 123 9.18 11.42 9.16
N GLN A 124 9.56 12.59 8.63
CA GLN A 124 10.49 13.49 9.30
C GLN A 124 9.70 14.52 10.12
N LEU A 125 9.85 14.49 11.43
CA LEU A 125 9.14 15.37 12.36
C LEU A 125 10.11 16.12 13.29
N ASN A 126 9.67 17.27 13.80
CA ASN A 126 10.39 18.03 14.81
C ASN A 126 10.21 17.38 16.18
N THR A 127 11.31 17.20 16.89
CA THR A 127 11.37 16.64 18.25
C THR A 127 12.05 17.59 19.21
N ASP A 128 12.07 17.27 20.48
CA ASP A 128 12.85 17.96 21.50
C ASP A 128 14.38 17.89 21.28
N ARG A 129 14.84 16.96 20.42
CA ARG A 129 16.26 16.76 20.06
C ARG A 129 16.59 17.25 18.64
N GLY A 130 15.66 17.94 17.95
CA GLY A 130 15.81 18.36 16.57
C GLY A 130 14.89 17.58 15.62
N LYS A 131 15.28 17.47 14.34
CA LYS A 131 14.53 16.67 13.37
C LYS A 131 14.86 15.19 13.50
N SER A 132 13.84 14.35 13.59
CA SER A 132 13.97 12.89 13.67
C SER A 132 13.20 12.22 12.55
N LEU A 133 13.70 11.09 12.06
CA LEU A 133 12.98 10.17 11.18
C LEU A 133 12.21 9.18 12.08
N LEU A 134 10.92 9.18 11.95
CA LEU A 134 10.02 8.30 12.70
C LEU A 134 9.51 7.20 11.77
N TYR A 135 10.03 5.99 11.96
CA TYR A 135 9.65 4.83 11.16
C TYR A 135 8.31 4.29 11.62
N PHE A 136 7.38 4.08 10.68
CA PHE A 136 6.01 3.67 11.00
C PHE A 136 5.93 2.29 11.64
N ASP A 137 6.82 1.39 11.24
CA ASP A 137 6.93 0.05 11.81
C ASP A 137 7.48 0.02 13.25
N GLN A 138 8.04 1.11 13.73
CA GLN A 138 8.52 1.25 15.10
C GLN A 138 7.49 1.92 16.03
N ILE A 139 6.43 2.53 15.50
CA ILE A 139 5.43 3.20 16.31
C ILE A 139 4.47 2.18 16.91
N ALA A 140 4.28 2.24 18.22
CA ALA A 140 3.24 1.48 18.92
C ALA A 140 1.99 2.33 19.18
N TYR A 141 2.14 3.50 19.79
CA TYR A 141 1.05 4.45 19.96
C TYR A 141 1.58 5.88 20.20
N ILE A 142 0.70 6.86 20.05
CA ILE A 142 1.01 8.28 20.17
C ILE A 142 -0.03 8.90 21.09
N LYS A 143 0.39 9.66 22.09
CA LYS A 143 -0.51 10.42 22.97
C LYS A 143 -0.14 11.89 23.07
N THR A 144 -1.08 12.70 23.52
CA THR A 144 -0.80 14.09 23.89
C THR A 144 0.23 14.14 25.01
N ALA A 145 1.27 14.95 24.86
CA ALA A 145 2.32 15.08 25.87
C ALA A 145 1.79 15.69 27.18
N GLN A 146 2.41 15.31 28.30
CA GLN A 146 2.15 15.95 29.57
C GLN A 146 2.80 17.34 29.59
N GLY A 147 2.01 18.36 29.89
CA GLY A 147 2.50 19.75 30.02
C GLY A 147 2.13 20.66 28.84
N ASP A 148 2.28 20.24 27.59
CA ASP A 148 1.84 21.03 26.43
C ASP A 148 0.99 20.20 25.46
N SER A 149 -0.26 20.60 25.28
CA SER A 149 -1.19 19.90 24.40
C SER A 149 -0.84 19.97 22.91
N ARG A 150 0.04 20.89 22.51
CA ARG A 150 0.59 21.00 21.16
C ARG A 150 1.65 19.94 20.85
N ASP A 151 2.28 19.40 21.89
CA ASP A 151 3.28 18.36 21.77
C ASP A 151 2.65 16.96 21.83
N LYS A 152 3.32 15.97 21.25
CA LYS A 152 2.90 14.56 21.28
C LYS A 152 4.05 13.68 21.75
N THR A 153 3.72 12.68 22.53
CA THR A 153 4.66 11.63 22.95
C THR A 153 4.38 10.38 22.13
N VAL A 154 5.39 9.90 21.42
CA VAL A 154 5.38 8.66 20.65
C VAL A 154 6.05 7.57 21.47
N PHE A 155 5.38 6.43 21.58
CA PHE A 155 5.90 5.22 22.20
C PHE A 155 6.27 4.25 21.09
N LEU A 156 7.52 3.80 21.10
CA LEU A 156 8.05 2.90 20.08
C LEU A 156 7.96 1.45 20.55
N THR A 157 8.02 0.52 19.62
CA THR A 157 7.90 -0.92 19.89
C THR A 157 9.09 -1.51 20.67
N ASP A 158 10.21 -0.80 20.69
CA ASP A 158 11.40 -1.14 21.49
C ASP A 158 11.36 -0.59 22.93
N GLY A 159 10.22 0.03 23.32
CA GLY A 159 10.05 0.68 24.63
C GLY A 159 10.60 2.11 24.71
N SER A 160 11.30 2.59 23.69
CA SER A 160 11.80 3.97 23.68
C SER A 160 10.68 4.99 23.44
N VAL A 161 10.93 6.23 23.86
CA VAL A 161 9.96 7.33 23.82
C VAL A 161 10.55 8.53 23.09
N LEU A 162 9.74 9.15 22.22
CA LEU A 162 10.10 10.33 21.44
C LEU A 162 9.07 11.44 21.65
N ASN A 163 9.50 12.68 21.89
CA ASN A 163 8.60 13.82 22.02
C ASN A 163 8.57 14.67 20.76
N LEU A 164 7.43 14.69 20.07
CA LEU A 164 7.18 15.53 18.90
C LEU A 164 6.76 16.92 19.34
N LYS A 165 7.30 17.94 18.68
CA LYS A 165 7.06 19.34 19.00
C LYS A 165 6.06 19.98 18.03
N ASN A 166 5.10 20.71 18.59
CA ASN A 166 4.20 21.59 17.90
C ASN A 166 3.45 20.92 16.73
N ILE A 167 2.84 19.76 16.97
CA ILE A 167 2.07 19.01 16.00
C ILE A 167 0.71 18.62 16.56
N ASN A 168 -0.36 18.75 15.75
CA ASN A 168 -1.68 18.25 16.11
C ASN A 168 -1.96 16.88 15.48
N PHE A 169 -2.97 16.15 16.00
CA PHE A 169 -3.29 14.82 15.50
C PHE A 169 -3.81 14.81 14.06
N ASP A 170 -4.51 15.86 13.62
CA ASP A 170 -5.07 15.90 12.27
C ASP A 170 -3.96 16.07 11.22
N THR A 171 -2.90 16.84 11.55
CA THR A 171 -1.70 16.94 10.72
C THR A 171 -0.92 15.62 10.75
N LEU A 172 -0.76 15.02 11.94
CA LEU A 172 0.00 13.78 12.09
C LEU A 172 -0.66 12.61 11.34
N LEU A 173 -1.98 12.49 11.38
CA LEU A 173 -2.73 11.45 10.66
C LEU A 173 -2.63 11.56 9.14
N LYS A 174 -2.35 12.75 8.60
CA LYS A 174 -2.10 12.91 7.16
C LYS A 174 -0.72 12.38 6.73
N GLU A 175 0.21 12.32 7.67
CA GLU A 175 1.57 11.82 7.44
C GLU A 175 1.70 10.32 7.74
N LEU A 176 0.82 9.76 8.58
CA LEU A 176 0.80 8.35 8.95
C LEU A 176 -0.01 7.54 7.92
N PRO A 177 0.40 6.31 7.57
CA PRO A 177 -0.38 5.41 6.75
C PRO A 177 -1.78 5.17 7.36
N GLU A 178 -2.82 5.47 6.60
CA GLU A 178 -4.19 5.39 7.09
C GLU A 178 -4.59 3.97 7.51
N ALA A 179 -4.09 2.95 6.80
CA ALA A 179 -4.36 1.55 7.12
C ALA A 179 -3.77 1.14 8.47
N ASP A 180 -2.56 1.62 8.82
CA ASP A 180 -1.79 1.14 9.95
C ASP A 180 -2.12 1.85 11.27
N PHE A 181 -2.79 3.01 11.24
CA PHE A 181 -3.02 3.84 12.40
C PHE A 181 -4.48 4.22 12.57
N CYS A 182 -4.94 4.22 13.81
CA CYS A 182 -6.29 4.64 14.16
C CYS A 182 -6.30 5.63 15.33
N ARG A 183 -7.03 6.74 15.19
CA ARG A 183 -7.33 7.62 16.31
C ARG A 183 -8.44 6.98 17.13
N VAL A 184 -8.19 6.78 18.42
CA VAL A 184 -9.09 6.02 19.32
C VAL A 184 -9.80 6.93 20.33
N ASN A 185 -9.27 8.14 20.54
CA ASN A 185 -9.90 9.20 21.33
C ASN A 185 -9.28 10.57 20.99
N LYS A 186 -9.69 11.63 21.70
CA LYS A 186 -9.20 12.99 21.47
C LYS A 186 -7.69 13.16 21.71
N LYS A 187 -7.06 12.26 22.48
CA LYS A 187 -5.68 12.38 22.97
C LYS A 187 -4.74 11.32 22.46
N GLU A 188 -5.22 10.30 21.71
CA GLU A 188 -4.42 9.11 21.40
C GLU A 188 -4.69 8.54 20.01
N ILE A 189 -3.60 8.10 19.37
CA ILE A 189 -3.56 7.32 18.13
C ILE A 189 -2.84 6.01 18.44
N VAL A 190 -3.33 4.90 17.93
CA VAL A 190 -2.77 3.56 18.12
C VAL A 190 -2.36 2.98 16.76
N ALA A 191 -1.20 2.33 16.69
CA ALA A 191 -0.85 1.47 15.57
C ALA A 191 -1.64 0.16 15.67
N ILE A 192 -2.32 -0.26 14.59
CA ILE A 192 -3.19 -1.43 14.60
C ILE A 192 -2.41 -2.69 15.00
N LYS A 193 -1.19 -2.86 14.47
CA LYS A 193 -0.30 -3.98 14.80
C LYS A 193 0.14 -4.04 16.28
N ALA A 194 0.03 -2.94 17.02
CA ALA A 194 0.35 -2.90 18.45
C ALA A 194 -0.80 -3.39 19.34
N ILE A 195 -1.98 -3.66 18.77
CA ILE A 195 -3.15 -4.08 19.51
C ILE A 195 -3.05 -5.56 19.85
N LYS A 196 -3.11 -5.88 21.14
CA LYS A 196 -3.16 -7.25 21.65
C LYS A 196 -4.59 -7.79 21.70
N PHE A 197 -5.49 -7.00 22.25
CA PHE A 197 -6.93 -7.24 22.25
C PHE A 197 -7.68 -5.94 22.57
N PHE A 198 -8.98 -5.92 22.30
CA PHE A 198 -9.83 -4.76 22.58
C PHE A 198 -11.23 -5.22 23.01
N ASN A 199 -11.93 -4.34 23.72
CA ASN A 199 -13.32 -4.49 24.07
C ASN A 199 -14.12 -3.22 23.75
N HIS A 200 -15.30 -3.04 24.35
CA HIS A 200 -16.16 -1.90 24.07
C HIS A 200 -15.57 -0.54 24.47
N THR A 201 -14.70 -0.46 25.43
CA THR A 201 -14.22 0.79 26.03
C THR A 201 -12.69 0.90 26.07
N GLU A 202 -11.98 -0.18 25.82
CA GLU A 202 -10.55 -0.28 26.07
C GLU A 202 -9.85 -1.05 24.95
N ILE A 203 -8.64 -0.61 24.62
CA ILE A 203 -7.70 -1.27 23.73
C ILE A 203 -6.45 -1.57 24.55
N VAL A 204 -6.05 -2.82 24.61
CA VAL A 204 -4.83 -3.27 25.29
C VAL A 204 -3.75 -3.49 24.24
N LEU A 205 -2.59 -2.89 24.45
CA LEU A 205 -1.45 -2.96 23.56
C LEU A 205 -0.51 -4.10 23.98
N HIS A 206 0.31 -4.58 23.04
CA HIS A 206 1.44 -5.44 23.36
C HIS A 206 2.40 -4.70 24.33
N HIS A 207 3.13 -5.44 25.14
CA HIS A 207 4.07 -4.86 26.10
C HIS A 207 5.08 -3.94 25.43
N LEU A 208 5.14 -2.70 25.91
CA LEU A 208 6.08 -1.67 25.47
C LEU A 208 7.22 -1.46 26.47
N ASP A 209 7.05 -1.96 27.71
CA ASP A 209 8.06 -1.87 28.79
C ASP A 209 7.86 -3.06 29.75
N GLU A 210 8.96 -3.65 30.23
CA GLU A 210 8.95 -4.75 31.20
C GLU A 210 8.37 -4.35 32.58
N ASN A 211 8.30 -3.06 32.85
CA ASN A 211 7.83 -2.51 34.12
C ASN A 211 6.36 -2.02 34.12
N GLU A 212 5.71 -1.84 32.95
CA GLU A 212 4.29 -1.47 32.87
C GLU A 212 3.41 -2.69 32.52
N LYS A 213 2.66 -3.16 33.50
CA LYS A 213 1.59 -4.15 33.30
C LYS A 213 0.52 -3.55 32.42
N ASN A 214 0.47 -3.96 31.12
CA ASN A 214 -0.55 -3.65 30.13
C ASN A 214 -0.81 -2.15 29.91
N SER A 215 -0.18 -1.59 28.89
CA SER A 215 -0.58 -0.26 28.41
C SER A 215 -1.97 -0.36 27.81
N SER A 216 -2.97 0.19 28.46
CA SER A 216 -4.33 0.25 27.95
C SER A 216 -4.71 1.68 27.54
N VAL A 217 -5.49 1.79 26.46
CA VAL A 217 -5.92 3.03 25.83
C VAL A 217 -7.44 3.05 25.76
N LEU A 218 -8.06 4.17 26.13
CA LEU A 218 -9.51 4.30 26.09
C LEU A 218 -10.01 4.39 24.64
N LEU A 219 -10.96 3.55 24.27
CA LEU A 219 -11.70 3.63 23.02
C LEU A 219 -12.99 4.45 23.23
N SER A 220 -13.02 5.70 22.79
CA SER A 220 -14.20 6.54 22.95
C SER A 220 -15.25 6.26 21.86
N GLU A 221 -16.54 6.46 22.20
CA GLU A 221 -17.66 6.18 21.28
C GLU A 221 -17.54 6.88 19.93
N THR A 222 -17.08 8.13 19.93
CA THR A 222 -16.92 8.93 18.71
C THR A 222 -15.99 8.29 17.67
N TYR A 223 -14.96 7.57 18.12
CA TYR A 223 -13.93 6.95 17.26
C TYR A 223 -14.12 5.45 17.04
N ARG A 224 -15.08 4.85 17.76
CA ARG A 224 -15.31 3.40 17.72
C ARG A 224 -15.72 2.89 16.34
N ALA A 225 -16.61 3.59 15.64
CA ALA A 225 -17.10 3.13 14.34
C ALA A 225 -15.97 3.05 13.31
N ASP A 226 -15.10 4.06 13.28
CA ASP A 226 -13.92 4.10 12.39
C ASP A 226 -12.90 3.04 12.78
N PHE A 227 -12.62 2.88 14.07
CA PHE A 227 -11.76 1.81 14.59
C PHE A 227 -12.23 0.42 14.17
N LEU A 228 -13.50 0.09 14.37
CA LEU A 228 -14.04 -1.23 14.01
C LEU A 228 -14.04 -1.48 12.50
N LYS A 229 -14.24 -0.43 11.69
CA LYS A 229 -14.12 -0.52 10.23
C LYS A 229 -12.71 -0.88 9.81
N LYS A 230 -11.69 -0.23 10.38
CA LYS A 230 -10.27 -0.50 10.08
C LYS A 230 -9.86 -1.92 10.47
N ILE A 231 -10.21 -2.38 11.67
CA ILE A 231 -9.91 -3.76 12.10
C ILE A 231 -10.56 -4.82 11.21
N LYS A 232 -11.76 -4.58 10.68
CA LYS A 232 -12.45 -5.54 9.79
C LYS A 232 -11.84 -5.64 8.40
N ASN A 233 -11.14 -4.62 7.94
CA ASN A 233 -10.51 -4.62 6.62
C ASN A 233 -9.16 -5.35 6.61
N GLU A 234 -8.63 -5.73 7.78
CA GLU A 234 -7.39 -6.51 7.93
C GLU A 234 -7.62 -7.99 8.26
N LEU A 235 -8.87 -8.42 8.39
CA LEU A 235 -9.29 -9.83 8.56
C LEU A 235 -9.84 -10.39 7.24
#